data_5b32fec22bbe74855457753e11ad2986
#
_entry.id   5b32fec22bbe74855457753e11ad2986
#
_cell.length_a   1.000
_cell.length_b   1.000
_cell.length_c   1.000
_cell.angle_alpha   90.00
_cell.angle_beta   90.00
_cell.angle_gamma   90.00
#
_symmetry.space_group_name_H-M   'P 1'
#
loop_
_entity.id
_entity.type
_entity.pdbx_description
1 polymer ?
#
loop_
_entity_poly.entity_id
_entity_poly.type
_entity_poly.pdbx_seq_one_letter_code
_entity_poly.pdbx_strand_id
1 'polypeptide(L)'
;MSVRIEKVDLPGIGTRHDVITTEGRRLGVISHRSGDREIAMFDQADPDSCSDSIHLSDDEAIALSEVLGTSLMLGQFSHLGDKTTGLFTEQII
;
A
#
# COMPACT_ATOMS: atom_id res chain seq x y z
N MET A 1 -13.66 -11.62 9.34
CA MET A 1 -12.60 -11.28 8.39
C MET A 1 -12.07 -9.89 8.73
N SER A 2 -10.82 -9.79 9.11
CA SER A 2 -10.30 -8.52 9.59
C SER A 2 -8.90 -8.27 9.06
N VAL A 3 -8.66 -7.00 8.72
CA VAL A 3 -7.34 -6.50 8.40
C VAL A 3 -6.79 -5.84 9.65
N ARG A 4 -5.54 -6.16 10.01
CA ARG A 4 -4.89 -5.53 11.15
C ARG A 4 -3.86 -4.54 10.67
N ILE A 5 -3.75 -3.43 11.39
CA ILE A 5 -2.72 -2.44 11.15
C ILE A 5 -1.96 -2.25 12.45
N GLU A 6 -0.65 -2.43 12.39
CA GLU A 6 0.23 -2.25 13.55
C GLU A 6 1.20 -1.12 13.24
N LYS A 7 1.40 -0.27 14.23
CA LYS A 7 2.32 0.87 14.10
C LYS A 7 3.55 0.63 14.96
N VAL A 8 4.71 0.84 14.38
CA VAL A 8 5.99 0.72 15.08
C VAL A 8 6.79 1.99 14.83
N ASP A 9 7.23 2.62 15.91
CA ASP A 9 8.12 3.77 15.79
C ASP A 9 9.56 3.27 15.58
N LEU A 10 10.24 3.89 14.62
CA LEU A 10 11.63 3.57 14.31
C LEU A 10 12.48 4.79 14.66
N PRO A 11 13.07 4.83 15.87
CA PRO A 11 13.78 6.01 16.33
C PRO A 11 14.88 6.44 15.35
N GLY A 12 14.88 7.73 15.00
CA GLY A 12 15.83 8.30 14.06
C GLY A 12 15.54 8.04 12.59
N ILE A 13 14.59 7.18 12.30
CA ILE A 13 14.26 6.77 10.92
C ILE A 13 12.88 7.30 10.53
N GLY A 14 11.86 6.97 11.29
CA GLY A 14 10.49 7.36 11.01
C GLY A 14 9.51 6.41 11.66
N THR A 15 8.46 6.06 10.93
CA THR A 15 7.39 5.21 11.44
C THR A 15 7.09 4.11 10.43
N ARG A 16 6.87 2.90 10.93
CA ARG A 16 6.45 1.77 10.10
C ARG A 16 5.01 1.41 10.44
N HIS A 17 4.20 1.25 9.42
CA HIS A 17 2.85 0.71 9.56
C HIS A 17 2.81 -0.65 8.85
N ASP A 18 2.49 -1.69 9.59
CA ASP A 18 2.33 -3.02 9.03
C ASP A 18 0.85 -3.29 8.78
N VAL A 19 0.55 -3.72 7.57
CA VAL A 19 -0.78 -4.16 7.20
C VAL A 19 -0.76 -5.67 7.11
N ILE A 20 -1.54 -6.34 7.96
CA ILE A 20 -1.65 -7.80 7.93
C ILE A 20 -2.96 -8.12 7.23
N THR A 21 -2.84 -8.76 6.06
CA THR A 21 -4.00 -9.06 5.23
C THR A 21 -4.82 -10.19 5.82
N THR A 22 -6.02 -10.39 5.26
CA THR A 22 -6.89 -11.48 5.70
C THR A 22 -6.30 -12.85 5.42
N GLU A 23 -5.34 -12.92 4.50
CA GLU A 23 -4.63 -14.16 4.18
C GLU A 23 -3.39 -14.36 5.05
N GLY A 24 -3.15 -13.45 5.99
CA GLY A 24 -2.00 -13.55 6.88
C GLY A 24 -0.70 -13.00 6.29
N ARG A 25 -0.75 -12.32 5.14
CA ARG A 25 0.42 -11.68 4.56
C ARG A 25 0.70 -10.36 5.25
N ARG A 26 1.96 -10.05 5.41
CA ARG A 26 2.39 -8.81 6.08
C ARG A 26 3.05 -7.88 5.07
N LEU A 27 2.58 -6.64 5.05
CA LEU A 27 3.14 -5.58 4.22
C LEU A 27 3.51 -4.42 5.13
N GLY A 28 4.75 -3.97 5.10
CA GLY A 28 5.20 -2.85 5.92
C GLY A 28 5.34 -1.60 5.07
N VAL A 29 4.84 -0.50 5.57
CA VAL A 29 5.03 0.82 4.95
C VAL A 29 5.84 1.68 5.89
N ILE A 30 7.05 2.02 5.49
CA ILE A 30 7.97 2.82 6.30
C ILE A 30 7.92 4.26 5.79
N SER A 31 7.54 5.17 6.68
CA SER A 31 7.54 6.61 6.39
C SER A 31 8.80 7.20 7.00
N HIS A 32 9.75 7.57 6.15
CA HIS A 32 10.99 8.17 6.59
C HIS A 32 10.80 9.63 6.95
N ARG A 33 11.60 10.13 7.86
CA ARG A 33 11.54 11.53 8.27
C ARG A 33 11.86 12.49 7.13
N SER A 34 12.57 12.02 6.14
CA SER A 34 12.91 12.81 4.94
C SER A 34 11.72 13.02 4.00
N GLY A 35 10.63 12.29 4.21
CA GLY A 35 9.47 12.32 3.31
C GLY A 35 9.38 11.11 2.40
N ASP A 36 10.46 10.35 2.27
CA ASP A 36 10.46 9.16 1.45
C ASP A 36 9.65 8.04 2.10
N ARG A 37 9.21 7.11 1.29
CA ARG A 37 8.48 5.93 1.73
C ARG A 37 9.18 4.68 1.26
N GLU A 38 8.97 3.60 2.00
CA GLU A 38 9.47 2.30 1.60
C GLU A 38 8.37 1.28 1.85
N ILE A 39 8.12 0.41 0.87
CA ILE A 39 7.15 -0.67 1.02
C ILE A 39 7.92 -1.97 1.07
N ALA A 40 7.76 -2.71 2.17
CA ALA A 40 8.45 -3.98 2.38
C ALA A 40 7.42 -5.10 2.46
N MET A 41 7.71 -6.20 1.77
CA MET A 41 6.90 -7.40 1.85
C MET A 41 7.64 -8.45 2.66
N PHE A 42 6.94 -9.10 3.57
CA PHE A 42 7.53 -10.08 4.46
C PHE A 42 7.16 -11.49 4.02
N ASP A 43 8.10 -12.41 4.23
CA ASP A 43 7.90 -13.81 3.88
C ASP A 43 6.80 -14.40 4.77
N GLN A 44 5.87 -15.11 4.17
CA GLN A 44 4.78 -15.74 4.91
C GLN A 44 5.29 -16.82 5.86
N ALA A 45 6.35 -17.51 5.46
CA ALA A 45 6.96 -18.56 6.29
C ALA A 45 7.80 -17.98 7.41
N ASP A 46 8.35 -16.77 7.23
CA ASP A 46 9.17 -16.10 8.22
C ASP A 46 8.81 -14.60 8.22
N PRO A 47 7.87 -14.18 9.08
CA PRO A 47 7.39 -12.79 9.09
C PRO A 47 8.46 -11.75 9.44
N ASP A 48 9.59 -12.17 10.01
CA ASP A 48 10.68 -11.26 10.32
C ASP A 48 11.62 -11.06 9.15
N SER A 49 11.46 -11.84 8.08
CA SER A 49 12.32 -11.78 6.90
C SER A 49 11.63 -11.00 5.80
N CYS A 50 12.26 -9.90 5.39
CA CYS A 50 11.78 -9.09 4.26
C CYS A 50 12.12 -9.82 2.96
N SER A 51 11.11 -10.20 2.19
CA SER A 51 11.31 -10.89 0.91
C SER A 51 11.60 -9.92 -0.22
N ASP A 52 11.06 -8.70 -0.15
CA ASP A 52 11.27 -7.69 -1.17
C ASP A 52 10.87 -6.33 -0.64
N SER A 53 11.43 -5.28 -1.22
CA SER A 53 11.06 -3.93 -0.84
C SER A 53 11.24 -2.99 -2.03
N ILE A 54 10.51 -1.87 -1.99
CA ILE A 54 10.64 -0.83 -3.00
C ILE A 54 10.67 0.52 -2.29
N HIS A 55 11.58 1.37 -2.77
CA HIS A 55 11.72 2.72 -2.25
C HIS A 55 10.91 3.69 -3.13
N LEU A 56 10.13 4.54 -2.50
CA LEU A 56 9.30 5.53 -3.18
C LEU A 56 9.66 6.93 -2.67
N SER A 57 9.80 7.86 -3.58
CA SER A 57 9.87 9.27 -3.22
C SER A 57 8.49 9.72 -2.71
N ASP A 58 8.45 10.92 -2.13
CA ASP A 58 7.19 11.48 -1.65
C ASP A 58 6.16 11.56 -2.78
N ASP A 59 6.57 12.05 -3.95
CA ASP A 59 5.67 12.17 -5.11
C ASP A 59 5.19 10.81 -5.59
N GLU A 60 6.06 9.82 -5.60
CA GLU A 60 5.70 8.46 -6.00
C GLU A 60 4.71 7.84 -5.02
N ALA A 61 4.92 8.09 -3.73
CA ALA A 61 4.01 7.59 -2.70
C ALA A 61 2.62 8.23 -2.84
N ILE A 62 2.57 9.52 -3.13
CA ILE A 62 1.31 10.23 -3.37
C ILE A 62 0.59 9.62 -4.58
N ALA A 63 1.32 9.41 -5.66
CA ALA A 63 0.74 8.81 -6.87
C ALA A 63 0.16 7.42 -6.59
N LEU A 64 0.89 6.60 -5.85
CA LEU A 64 0.41 5.27 -5.49
C LEU A 64 -0.85 5.34 -4.63
N SER A 65 -0.87 6.26 -3.66
CA SER A 65 -2.04 6.40 -2.79
C SER A 65 -3.27 6.83 -3.58
N GLU A 66 -3.10 7.68 -4.58
CA GLU A 66 -4.20 8.10 -5.45
C GLU A 66 -4.73 6.94 -6.29
N VAL A 67 -3.84 6.15 -6.85
CA VAL A 67 -4.23 4.98 -7.63
C VAL A 67 -5.01 3.99 -6.77
N LEU A 68 -4.53 3.72 -5.57
CA LEU A 68 -5.21 2.80 -4.65
C LEU A 68 -6.60 3.31 -4.27
N GLY A 69 -6.69 4.60 -3.94
CA GLY A 69 -7.97 5.21 -3.58
C GLY A 69 -8.92 5.28 -4.76
N THR A 70 -8.42 5.65 -5.93
CA THR A 70 -9.23 5.74 -7.13
C THR A 70 -9.76 4.36 -7.54
N SER A 71 -8.91 3.35 -7.44
CA SER A 71 -9.32 1.97 -7.75
C SER A 71 -10.47 1.52 -6.84
N LEU A 72 -10.40 1.88 -5.55
CA LEU A 72 -11.47 1.58 -4.61
C LEU A 72 -12.77 2.27 -4.99
N MET A 73 -12.70 3.56 -5.33
CA MET A 73 -13.87 4.31 -5.75
C MET A 73 -14.49 3.73 -7.02
N LEU A 74 -13.67 3.40 -7.99
CA LEU A 74 -14.15 2.80 -9.23
C LEU A 74 -14.74 1.42 -9.01
N GLY A 75 -14.21 0.66 -8.07
CA GLY A 75 -14.78 -0.61 -7.68
C GLY A 75 -16.19 -0.46 -7.15
N GLN A 76 -16.47 0.61 -6.40
CA GLN A 76 -17.80 0.91 -5.91
C GLN A 76 -18.72 1.35 -7.06
N PHE A 77 -18.21 2.15 -7.97
CA PHE A 77 -19.00 2.59 -9.12
C PHE A 77 -19.26 1.52 -10.12
N SER A 78 -18.41 0.52 -10.24
CA SER A 78 -18.64 -0.58 -11.19
C SER A 78 -19.87 -1.39 -10.84
N HIS A 79 -20.36 -1.33 -9.61
CA HIS A 79 -21.65 -1.89 -9.26
C HIS A 79 -22.81 -1.14 -9.92
N LEU A 80 -22.56 0.08 -10.36
CA LEU A 80 -23.56 0.91 -11.00
C LEU A 80 -23.42 0.93 -12.52
N GLY A 81 -22.23 0.60 -13.04
CA GLY A 81 -22.02 0.55 -14.48
C GLY A 81 -20.58 0.23 -14.85
N ASP A 82 -20.42 -0.63 -15.84
CA ASP A 82 -19.11 -1.14 -16.25
C ASP A 82 -18.25 -0.10 -16.97
N LYS A 83 -18.87 0.93 -17.50
CA LYS A 83 -18.17 1.93 -18.33
C LYS A 83 -17.14 2.71 -17.55
N THR A 84 -17.33 2.86 -16.26
CA THR A 84 -16.43 3.59 -15.40
C THR A 84 -15.06 2.93 -15.33
N THR A 85 -15.04 1.61 -15.27
CA THR A 85 -13.79 0.86 -15.21
C THR A 85 -12.98 1.02 -16.48
N GLY A 86 -13.61 1.01 -17.63
CA GLY A 86 -12.93 1.21 -18.90
C GLY A 86 -12.27 2.57 -19.00
N LEU A 87 -12.97 3.61 -18.58
CA LEU A 87 -12.41 4.97 -18.59
C LEU A 87 -11.20 5.10 -17.68
N PHE A 88 -11.28 4.51 -16.50
CA PHE A 88 -10.18 4.53 -15.56
C PHE A 88 -8.94 3.86 -16.14
N THR A 89 -9.11 2.71 -16.77
CA THR A 89 -8.01 1.98 -17.38
C THR A 89 -7.32 2.81 -18.46
N GLU A 90 -8.07 3.50 -19.28
CA GLU A 90 -7.51 4.36 -20.32
C GLU A 90 -6.70 5.51 -19.75
N GLN A 91 -7.13 6.07 -18.64
CA GLN A 91 -6.43 7.18 -18.01
C GLN A 91 -5.09 6.78 -17.40
N ILE A 92 -4.97 5.56 -16.93
CA ILE A 92 -3.74 5.09 -16.32
C ILE A 92 -2.70 4.76 -17.38
N ILE A 93 -3.12 4.22 -18.48
CA ILE A 93 -2.24 3.84 -19.57
C ILE A 93 -1.87 5.02 -20.44
#